data_69f72c5e3b10e2f7d0402c1058f4747a
#
_entry.id   69f72c5e3b10e2f7d0402c1058f4747a
#
_cell.length_a   1.000
_cell.length_b   1.000
_cell.length_c   1.000
_cell.angle_alpha   90.00
_cell.angle_beta   90.00
_cell.angle_gamma   90.00
#
_symmetry.space_group_name_H-M   'P 1'
#
loop_
_entity.id
_entity.type
_entity.pdbx_description
1 polymer ?
#
loop_
_entity_poly.entity_id
_entity_poly.type
_entity_poly.pdbx_seq_one_letter_code
_entity_poly.pdbx_strand_id
1 'polypeptide(L)'
;MIARKSGGKFILRLDDTDQERSKQEYVDGIQRDLEWLGIEWDVVERQSTRLDRYEAAAQKLREIERFYECFETPVDLDLKRKKQLNMGKPPVYDRAALELSPAERDALRAERAGHWRFLLNQTRINWTDQILGDISIDAASVSDPVLIRGDG
;
A
#
# COMPACT_ATOMS: atom_id res chain seq x y z
N MET A 1 25.38 -10.03 5.03
CA MET A 1 24.17 -9.23 5.20
C MET A 1 24.50 -7.74 5.29
N ILE A 2 23.80 -6.89 4.55
CA ILE A 2 24.05 -5.42 4.52
C ILE A 2 23.90 -4.81 5.91
N ALA A 3 22.80 -5.09 6.63
CA ALA A 3 22.54 -4.53 7.95
C ALA A 3 23.72 -4.72 8.94
N ARG A 4 24.26 -5.92 9.05
CA ARG A 4 25.41 -6.19 9.95
C ARG A 4 26.70 -5.48 9.52
N LYS A 5 26.93 -5.35 8.20
CA LYS A 5 28.11 -4.64 7.67
C LYS A 5 28.07 -3.13 7.92
N SER A 6 26.85 -2.55 7.99
CA SER A 6 26.63 -1.11 8.23
C SER A 6 26.40 -0.78 9.71
N GLY A 7 26.47 -1.75 10.64
CA GLY A 7 26.13 -1.55 12.05
C GLY A 7 24.65 -1.29 12.33
N GLY A 8 23.79 -1.62 11.35
CA GLY A 8 22.33 -1.50 11.45
C GLY A 8 21.68 -2.71 12.11
N LYS A 9 20.37 -2.65 12.31
CA LYS A 9 19.54 -3.76 12.83
C LYS A 9 18.82 -4.46 11.70
N PHE A 10 18.67 -5.79 11.83
CA PHE A 10 17.82 -6.58 10.97
C PHE A 10 16.47 -6.82 11.63
N ILE A 11 15.40 -6.31 11.01
CA ILE A 11 14.04 -6.42 11.51
C ILE A 11 13.29 -7.47 10.71
N LEU A 12 12.72 -8.47 11.39
CA LEU A 12 11.76 -9.40 10.82
C LEU A 12 10.36 -8.79 10.96
N ARG A 13 9.79 -8.34 9.85
CA ARG A 13 8.42 -7.81 9.83
C ARG A 13 7.44 -8.88 9.37
N LEU A 14 6.42 -9.12 10.17
CA LEU A 14 5.32 -10.02 9.88
C LEU A 14 4.12 -9.19 9.41
N ASP A 15 3.74 -9.37 8.15
CA ASP A 15 2.62 -8.66 7.51
C ASP A 15 1.34 -9.48 7.70
N ASP A 16 0.84 -9.49 8.94
CA ASP A 16 -0.22 -10.33 9.47
C ASP A 16 -1.57 -9.59 9.64
N THR A 17 -1.86 -8.62 8.79
CA THR A 17 -3.14 -7.90 8.81
C THR A 17 -4.30 -8.71 8.20
N ASP A 18 -4.02 -9.68 7.35
CA ASP A 18 -5.00 -10.63 6.79
C ASP A 18 -5.12 -11.85 7.73
N GLN A 19 -6.15 -11.83 8.59
CA GLN A 19 -6.33 -12.85 9.64
C GLN A 19 -6.62 -14.26 9.08
N GLU A 20 -7.25 -14.37 7.91
CA GLU A 20 -7.56 -15.67 7.31
C GLU A 20 -6.30 -16.38 6.79
N ARG A 21 -5.34 -15.61 6.26
CA ARG A 21 -4.10 -16.11 5.68
C ARG A 21 -2.90 -16.09 6.64
N SER A 22 -3.01 -15.37 7.77
CA SER A 22 -1.89 -15.15 8.71
C SER A 22 -2.02 -16.02 9.95
N LYS A 23 -1.73 -17.32 9.79
CA LYS A 23 -1.77 -18.27 10.91
C LYS A 23 -0.46 -18.29 11.67
N GLN A 24 -0.52 -18.54 12.99
CA GLN A 24 0.67 -18.60 13.86
C GLN A 24 1.65 -19.68 13.38
N GLU A 25 1.17 -20.82 12.88
CA GLU A 25 2.01 -21.89 12.34
C GLU A 25 2.95 -21.44 11.21
N TYR A 26 2.52 -20.46 10.39
CA TYR A 26 3.37 -19.89 9.33
C TYR A 26 4.43 -18.95 9.89
N VAL A 27 4.10 -18.20 10.94
CA VAL A 27 5.06 -17.35 11.64
C VAL A 27 6.18 -18.19 12.26
N ASP A 28 5.79 -19.28 12.95
CA ASP A 28 6.74 -20.22 13.57
C ASP A 28 7.59 -20.93 12.49
N GLY A 29 6.97 -21.22 11.34
CA GLY A 29 7.66 -21.78 10.18
C GLY A 29 8.74 -20.83 9.63
N ILE A 30 8.37 -19.56 9.40
CA ILE A 30 9.30 -18.53 8.90
C ILE A 30 10.50 -18.37 9.84
N GLN A 31 10.26 -18.29 11.15
CA GLN A 31 11.33 -18.14 12.14
C GLN A 31 12.28 -19.34 12.14
N ARG A 32 11.74 -20.55 12.16
CA ARG A 32 12.52 -21.79 12.09
C ARG A 32 13.36 -21.90 10.81
N ASP A 33 12.77 -21.51 9.65
CA ASP A 33 13.47 -21.57 8.37
C ASP A 33 14.61 -20.53 8.30
N LEU A 34 14.40 -19.34 8.88
CA LEU A 34 15.45 -18.32 8.99
C LEU A 34 16.58 -18.79 9.92
N GLU A 35 16.25 -19.40 11.07
CA GLU A 35 17.23 -19.98 12.00
C GLU A 35 18.05 -21.11 11.32
N TRP A 36 17.37 -21.99 10.57
CA TRP A 36 18.03 -23.04 9.80
C TRP A 36 19.01 -22.49 8.77
N LEU A 37 18.69 -21.34 8.15
CA LEU A 37 19.58 -20.62 7.24
C LEU A 37 20.70 -19.85 7.95
N GLY A 38 20.77 -19.87 9.29
CA GLY A 38 21.72 -19.09 10.08
C GLY A 38 21.45 -17.57 10.02
N ILE A 39 20.20 -17.18 9.74
CA ILE A 39 19.77 -15.79 9.68
C ILE A 39 19.17 -15.42 11.05
N GLU A 40 19.86 -14.58 11.78
CA GLU A 40 19.40 -14.01 13.05
C GLU A 40 18.83 -12.60 12.81
N TRP A 41 17.78 -12.26 13.53
CA TRP A 41 17.16 -10.93 13.54
C TRP A 41 17.26 -10.28 14.91
N ASP A 42 17.31 -8.95 14.90
CA ASP A 42 17.43 -8.16 16.15
C ASP A 42 16.05 -7.82 16.74
N VAL A 43 15.03 -7.71 15.89
CA VAL A 43 13.67 -7.29 16.26
C VAL A 43 12.65 -8.04 15.44
N VAL A 44 11.54 -8.43 16.07
CA VAL A 44 10.33 -8.93 15.38
C VAL A 44 9.25 -7.88 15.51
N GLU A 45 8.64 -7.51 14.38
CA GLU A 45 7.56 -6.54 14.34
C GLU A 45 6.33 -7.15 13.67
N ARG A 46 5.16 -7.01 14.29
CA ARG A 46 3.87 -7.45 13.74
C ARG A 46 3.03 -6.25 13.32
N GLN A 47 2.48 -6.28 12.11
CA GLN A 47 1.63 -5.20 11.62
C GLN A 47 0.29 -5.15 12.35
N SER A 48 -0.31 -6.32 12.67
CA SER A 48 -1.59 -6.43 13.38
C SER A 48 -1.60 -5.73 14.75
N THR A 49 -0.44 -5.59 15.40
CA THR A 49 -0.31 -4.92 16.71
C THR A 49 -0.12 -3.40 16.61
N ARG A 50 -0.19 -2.84 15.40
CA ARG A 50 0.12 -1.42 15.12
C ARG A 50 -1.02 -0.66 14.46
N LEU A 51 -2.23 -1.20 14.45
CA LEU A 51 -3.39 -0.61 13.77
C LEU A 51 -3.67 0.81 14.25
N ASP A 52 -3.54 1.10 15.54
CA ASP A 52 -3.71 2.45 16.10
C ASP A 52 -2.73 3.47 15.47
N ARG A 53 -1.49 3.05 15.19
CA ARG A 53 -0.48 3.89 14.54
C ARG A 53 -0.83 4.14 13.07
N TYR A 54 -1.39 3.13 12.40
CA TYR A 54 -1.82 3.26 11.01
C TYR A 54 -3.02 4.18 10.90
N GLU A 55 -4.00 4.08 11.81
CA GLU A 55 -5.13 5.01 11.84
C GLU A 55 -4.68 6.44 12.14
N ALA A 56 -3.78 6.65 13.10
CA ALA A 56 -3.21 7.98 13.36
C ALA A 56 -2.46 8.55 12.15
N ALA A 57 -1.77 7.71 11.38
CA ALA A 57 -1.10 8.13 10.14
C ALA A 57 -2.12 8.45 9.04
N ALA A 58 -3.16 7.62 8.89
CA ALA A 58 -4.26 7.84 7.94
C ALA A 58 -4.97 9.15 8.23
N GLN A 59 -5.24 9.45 9.52
CA GLN A 59 -5.85 10.71 9.92
C GLN A 59 -5.00 11.93 9.51
N LYS A 60 -3.69 11.88 9.73
CA LYS A 60 -2.78 12.95 9.27
C LYS A 60 -2.80 13.12 7.76
N LEU A 61 -2.86 12.02 7.00
CA LEU A 61 -2.94 12.07 5.55
C LEU A 61 -4.27 12.70 5.06
N ARG A 62 -5.39 12.45 5.77
CA ARG A 62 -6.68 13.10 5.50
C ARG A 62 -6.59 14.61 5.75
N GLU A 63 -6.02 15.03 6.88
CA GLU A 63 -5.87 16.44 7.28
C GLU A 63 -5.05 17.26 6.27
N ILE A 64 -4.05 16.66 5.64
CA ILE A 64 -3.22 17.31 4.61
C ILE A 64 -3.73 17.02 3.18
N GLU A 65 -4.96 16.52 3.04
CA GLU A 65 -5.63 16.22 1.76
C GLU A 65 -4.83 15.30 0.82
N ARG A 66 -4.01 14.39 1.41
CA ARG A 66 -3.23 13.40 0.66
C ARG A 66 -3.87 12.02 0.64
N PHE A 67 -5.03 11.88 1.27
CA PHE A 67 -5.73 10.62 1.41
C PHE A 67 -7.20 10.81 1.07
N TYR A 68 -7.68 10.13 0.06
CA TYR A 68 -9.04 10.30 -0.46
C TYR A 68 -9.75 8.96 -0.63
N GLU A 69 -11.05 9.00 -0.44
CA GLU A 69 -11.93 7.82 -0.48
C GLU A 69 -12.43 7.56 -1.89
N CYS A 70 -12.41 6.30 -2.28
CA CYS A 70 -12.82 5.78 -3.57
C CYS A 70 -13.88 4.70 -3.38
N PHE A 71 -14.81 4.59 -4.30
CA PHE A 71 -15.95 3.67 -4.20
C PHE A 71 -16.07 2.72 -5.39
N GLU A 72 -15.14 2.77 -6.36
CA GLU A 72 -15.17 1.87 -7.50
C GLU A 72 -14.97 0.43 -7.07
N THR A 73 -15.79 -0.45 -7.64
CA THR A 73 -15.66 -1.89 -7.46
C THR A 73 -14.47 -2.45 -8.25
N PRO A 74 -13.98 -3.65 -7.93
CA PRO A 74 -12.97 -4.33 -8.76
C PRO A 74 -13.39 -4.45 -10.23
N VAL A 75 -14.69 -4.63 -10.50
CA VAL A 75 -15.25 -4.71 -11.85
C VAL A 75 -15.13 -3.37 -12.57
N ASP A 76 -15.49 -2.26 -11.91
CA ASP A 76 -15.37 -0.91 -12.48
C ASP A 76 -13.92 -0.59 -12.82
N LEU A 77 -12.99 -0.91 -11.92
CA LEU A 77 -11.56 -0.69 -12.13
C LEU A 77 -11.01 -1.54 -13.28
N ASP A 78 -11.44 -2.80 -13.41
CA ASP A 78 -11.03 -3.67 -14.52
C ASP A 78 -11.55 -3.15 -15.87
N LEU A 79 -12.79 -2.69 -15.91
CA LEU A 79 -13.37 -2.08 -17.12
C LEU A 79 -12.61 -0.81 -17.52
N LYS A 80 -12.31 0.08 -16.58
CA LYS A 80 -11.50 1.28 -16.84
C LYS A 80 -10.11 0.91 -17.36
N ARG A 81 -9.45 -0.07 -16.75
CA ARG A 81 -8.15 -0.59 -17.16
C ARG A 81 -8.18 -1.13 -18.59
N LYS A 82 -9.15 -1.98 -18.92
CA LYS A 82 -9.32 -2.55 -20.26
C LYS A 82 -9.55 -1.44 -21.31
N LYS A 83 -10.38 -0.45 -20.99
CA LYS A 83 -10.62 0.70 -21.87
C LYS A 83 -9.33 1.47 -22.17
N GLN A 84 -8.51 1.75 -21.14
CA GLN A 84 -7.24 2.46 -21.31
C GLN A 84 -6.26 1.65 -22.18
N LEU A 85 -6.12 0.35 -21.93
CA LEU A 85 -5.26 -0.54 -22.73
C LEU A 85 -5.71 -0.60 -24.19
N ASN A 86 -7.01 -0.70 -24.46
CA ASN A 86 -7.57 -0.69 -25.84
C ASN A 86 -7.31 0.64 -26.56
N MET A 87 -7.14 1.73 -25.81
CA MET A 87 -6.77 3.05 -26.34
C MET A 87 -5.25 3.25 -26.46
N GLY A 88 -4.45 2.22 -26.19
CA GLY A 88 -2.97 2.31 -26.18
C GLY A 88 -2.41 3.16 -25.03
N LYS A 89 -3.20 3.39 -23.98
CA LYS A 89 -2.78 4.17 -22.80
C LYS A 89 -2.36 3.25 -21.65
N PRO A 90 -1.40 3.66 -20.82
CA PRO A 90 -1.06 2.92 -19.60
C PRO A 90 -2.28 2.89 -18.65
N PRO A 91 -2.51 1.75 -17.95
CA PRO A 91 -3.66 1.59 -17.08
C PRO A 91 -3.46 2.28 -15.73
N VAL A 92 -3.44 3.61 -15.74
CA VAL A 92 -3.31 4.46 -14.55
C VAL A 92 -4.71 4.86 -14.05
N TYR A 93 -4.93 4.83 -12.73
CA TYR A 93 -6.18 5.26 -12.12
C TYR A 93 -6.46 6.75 -12.45
N ASP A 94 -7.65 7.03 -12.92
CA ASP A 94 -8.06 8.34 -13.45
C ASP A 94 -8.43 9.38 -12.39
N ARG A 95 -8.35 9.03 -11.11
CA ARG A 95 -8.71 9.90 -9.98
C ARG A 95 -10.17 10.37 -9.97
N ALA A 96 -11.07 9.65 -10.62
CA ALA A 96 -12.47 10.03 -10.73
C ALA A 96 -13.14 10.31 -9.37
N ALA A 97 -12.70 9.65 -8.30
CA ALA A 97 -13.22 9.89 -6.95
C ALA A 97 -12.95 11.30 -6.41
N LEU A 98 -11.97 12.04 -6.93
CA LEU A 98 -11.72 13.42 -6.54
C LEU A 98 -12.76 14.40 -7.11
N GLU A 99 -13.41 14.04 -8.22
CA GLU A 99 -14.44 14.84 -8.88
C GLU A 99 -15.82 14.71 -8.23
N LEU A 100 -16.02 13.76 -7.32
CA LEU A 100 -17.28 13.52 -6.63
C LEU A 100 -17.64 14.70 -5.71
N SER A 101 -18.87 15.18 -5.81
CA SER A 101 -19.43 16.13 -4.86
C SER A 101 -19.63 15.50 -3.47
N PRO A 102 -19.74 16.29 -2.39
CA PRO A 102 -20.04 15.75 -1.06
C PRO A 102 -21.30 14.88 -1.02
N ALA A 103 -22.37 15.28 -1.71
CA ALA A 103 -23.62 14.53 -1.74
C ALA A 103 -23.47 13.17 -2.43
N GLU A 104 -22.71 13.10 -3.52
CA GLU A 104 -22.42 11.84 -4.21
C GLU A 104 -21.56 10.90 -3.36
N ARG A 105 -20.58 11.44 -2.64
CA ARG A 105 -19.77 10.64 -1.69
C ARG A 105 -20.63 10.06 -0.58
N ASP A 106 -21.53 10.86 0.01
CA ASP A 106 -22.40 10.41 1.09
C ASP A 106 -23.40 9.35 0.61
N ALA A 107 -23.94 9.50 -0.60
CA ALA A 107 -24.76 8.47 -1.24
C ALA A 107 -24.00 7.15 -1.43
N LEU A 108 -22.77 7.22 -1.95
CA LEU A 108 -21.93 6.03 -2.16
C LEU A 108 -21.52 5.34 -0.84
N ARG A 109 -21.23 6.13 0.23
CA ARG A 109 -20.97 5.58 1.56
C ARG A 109 -22.15 4.81 2.14
N ALA A 110 -23.38 5.23 1.83
CA ALA A 110 -24.58 4.52 2.25
C ALA A 110 -24.76 3.18 1.53
N GLU A 111 -24.19 3.04 0.34
CA GLU A 111 -24.32 1.82 -0.48
C GLU A 111 -23.21 0.80 -0.22
N ARG A 112 -21.97 1.29 0.00
CA ARG A 112 -20.79 0.42 0.06
C ARG A 112 -19.64 1.03 0.85
N ALA A 113 -18.81 0.16 1.42
CA ALA A 113 -17.55 0.57 2.04
C ALA A 113 -16.59 1.11 0.97
N GLY A 114 -15.99 2.27 1.26
CA GLY A 114 -14.96 2.86 0.42
C GLY A 114 -13.58 2.27 0.69
N HIS A 115 -12.71 2.39 -0.29
CA HIS A 115 -11.28 2.15 -0.12
C HIS A 115 -10.52 3.48 -0.22
N TRP A 116 -9.36 3.56 0.43
CA TRP A 116 -8.63 4.82 0.52
C TRP A 116 -7.33 4.78 -0.26
N ARG A 117 -7.12 5.81 -1.09
CA ARG A 117 -5.91 5.98 -1.90
C ARG A 117 -5.07 7.14 -1.43
N PHE A 118 -3.75 6.97 -1.54
CA PHE A 118 -2.79 8.04 -1.32
C PHE A 118 -2.58 8.84 -2.61
N LEU A 119 -2.82 10.15 -2.55
CA LEU A 119 -2.66 11.06 -3.68
C LEU A 119 -1.17 11.32 -3.96
N LEU A 120 -0.64 10.72 -5.02
CA LEU A 120 0.74 10.93 -5.45
C LEU A 120 0.93 12.31 -6.11
N ASN A 121 2.07 12.93 -5.86
CA ASN A 121 2.51 14.04 -6.69
C ASN A 121 2.88 13.51 -8.08
N GLN A 122 2.36 14.15 -9.12
CA GLN A 122 2.70 13.79 -10.51
C GLN A 122 4.05 14.43 -10.90
N THR A 123 5.09 14.05 -10.20
CA THR A 123 6.46 14.54 -10.41
C THR A 123 7.40 13.37 -10.63
N ARG A 124 8.54 13.63 -11.26
CA ARG A 124 9.59 12.63 -11.39
C ARG A 124 10.31 12.46 -10.06
N ILE A 125 10.43 11.21 -9.60
CA ILE A 125 11.09 10.82 -8.35
C ILE A 125 12.39 10.11 -8.72
N ASN A 126 13.49 10.56 -8.15
CA ASN A 126 14.81 9.99 -8.34
C ASN A 126 15.37 9.55 -6.99
N TRP A 127 16.01 8.37 -6.97
CA TRP A 127 16.78 7.90 -5.81
C TRP A 127 17.88 6.97 -6.26
N THR A 128 18.85 6.74 -5.41
CA THR A 128 19.92 5.77 -5.65
C THR A 128 19.62 4.50 -4.84
N ASP A 129 19.37 3.41 -5.55
CA ASP A 129 19.26 2.07 -4.95
C ASP A 129 20.66 1.50 -4.74
N GLN A 130 20.88 0.84 -3.59
CA GLN A 130 22.20 0.29 -3.25
C GLN A 130 22.63 -0.90 -4.10
N ILE A 131 21.71 -1.53 -4.83
CA ILE A 131 21.96 -2.69 -5.67
C ILE A 131 21.82 -2.34 -7.15
N LEU A 132 20.76 -1.61 -7.50
CA LEU A 132 20.40 -1.27 -8.87
C LEU A 132 21.00 0.06 -9.37
N GLY A 133 21.59 0.87 -8.48
CA GLY A 133 22.09 2.21 -8.81
C GLY A 133 20.96 3.25 -8.92
N ASP A 134 21.15 4.24 -9.79
CA ASP A 134 20.22 5.36 -9.92
C ASP A 134 18.90 4.93 -10.59
N ILE A 135 17.80 5.18 -9.91
CA ILE A 135 16.45 4.88 -10.37
C ILE A 135 15.65 6.19 -10.53
N SER A 136 14.91 6.27 -11.61
CA SER A 136 14.07 7.41 -11.94
C SER A 136 12.68 6.93 -12.36
N ILE A 137 11.64 7.35 -11.64
CA ILE A 137 10.25 7.00 -11.95
C ILE A 137 9.43 8.28 -12.13
N ASP A 138 8.66 8.32 -13.21
CA ASP A 138 7.63 9.33 -13.39
C ASP A 138 6.36 8.92 -12.65
N ALA A 139 6.04 9.60 -11.53
CA ALA A 139 4.88 9.26 -10.72
C ALA A 139 3.54 9.50 -11.46
N ALA A 140 3.53 10.27 -12.57
CA ALA A 140 2.36 10.41 -13.42
C ALA A 140 1.99 9.10 -14.15
N SER A 141 2.95 8.18 -14.32
CA SER A 141 2.73 6.86 -14.92
C SER A 141 2.28 5.79 -13.91
N VAL A 142 2.13 6.14 -12.64
CA VAL A 142 1.79 5.23 -11.54
C VAL A 142 0.42 5.60 -10.97
N SER A 143 -0.43 4.60 -10.72
CA SER A 143 -1.70 4.80 -10.03
C SER A 143 -1.49 5.17 -8.56
N ASP A 144 -2.35 6.04 -8.03
CA ASP A 144 -2.40 6.31 -6.59
C ASP A 144 -2.64 4.98 -5.83
N PRO A 145 -1.74 4.58 -4.90
CA PRO A 145 -1.83 3.29 -4.23
C PRO A 145 -3.00 3.25 -3.24
N VAL A 146 -3.65 2.10 -3.16
CA VAL A 146 -4.64 1.82 -2.11
C VAL A 146 -3.89 1.48 -0.82
N LEU A 147 -4.13 2.24 0.24
CA LEU A 147 -3.53 2.01 1.56
C LEU A 147 -4.51 1.36 2.54
N ILE A 148 -5.82 1.64 2.43
CA ILE A 148 -6.87 0.98 3.20
C ILE A 148 -7.89 0.40 2.22
N ARG A 149 -8.20 -0.87 2.37
CA ARG A 149 -9.22 -1.56 1.58
C ARG A 149 -10.60 -1.34 2.18
N GLY A 150 -11.66 -1.61 1.39
CA GLY A 150 -13.04 -1.52 1.86
C GLY A 150 -13.48 -2.69 2.74
N ASP A 151 -12.68 -3.75 2.81
CA ASP A 151 -12.89 -4.95 3.65
C ASP A 151 -12.07 -4.93 4.96
N GLY A 152 -11.35 -3.86 5.24
CA GLY A 152 -10.55 -3.66 6.44
C GLY A 152 -9.06 -3.83 6.23
#